data_2a6d673ec39666104a3d70c58d22ffc0
#
_entry.id   2a6d673ec39666104a3d70c58d22ffc0
#
_cell.length_a   1.000
_cell.length_b   1.000
_cell.length_c   1.000
_cell.angle_alpha   90.00
_cell.angle_beta   90.00
_cell.angle_gamma   90.00
#
_symmetry.space_group_name_H-M   'P 1'
#
loop_
_entity.id
_entity.type
_entity.pdbx_description
1 polymer ?
#
loop_
_entity_poly.entity_id
_entity_poly.type
_entity_poly.pdbx_seq_one_letter_code
_entity_poly.pdbx_strand_id
1 'polypeptide(L)'
;MGADISDREPPKIAWQETIRGMTPDHTVLINRQDRRGSMILPGQSMFILETEPAGYIVYAANQAEKAANITLIDVRAVGAFGRLTLSGSEADVDEAAAAAIAAIQNPSGT
;
A
#
# COMPACT_ATOMS: atom_id res chain seq x y z
N MET A 1 7.76 18.50 16.72
CA MET A 1 8.45 18.30 15.46
C MET A 1 7.57 17.62 14.43
N GLY A 2 6.69 16.75 14.85
CA GLY A 2 5.78 16.14 13.90
C GLY A 2 4.94 17.16 13.16
N ALA A 3 4.49 18.17 13.85
CA ALA A 3 3.71 19.21 13.21
C ALA A 3 4.52 19.95 12.16
N ASP A 4 5.80 20.07 12.41
CA ASP A 4 6.67 20.77 11.47
C ASP A 4 6.79 20.01 10.17
N ILE A 5 6.79 18.68 10.23
CA ILE A 5 6.86 17.90 9.04
C ILE A 5 5.62 18.12 8.18
N SER A 6 4.46 18.12 8.83
CA SER A 6 3.22 18.35 8.11
C SER A 6 3.19 19.70 7.44
N ASP A 7 3.67 20.70 8.14
CA ASP A 7 3.62 22.06 7.62
C ASP A 7 4.57 22.25 6.44
N ARG A 8 5.73 21.62 6.51
CA ARG A 8 6.74 21.85 5.49
C ARG A 8 6.61 20.96 4.30
N GLU A 9 6.15 19.73 4.52
CA GLU A 9 6.11 18.75 3.45
C GLU A 9 4.85 17.92 3.54
N PRO A 10 3.82 18.35 2.83
CA PRO A 10 2.62 17.49 2.78
C PRO A 10 2.97 16.16 2.16
N PRO A 11 2.30 15.10 2.58
CA PRO A 11 2.56 13.78 2.03
C PRO A 11 2.21 13.76 0.54
N LYS A 12 2.93 12.93 -0.18
CA LYS A 12 2.67 12.77 -1.59
C LYS A 12 2.89 11.32 -1.99
N ILE A 13 2.28 10.94 -3.10
CA ILE A 13 2.43 9.62 -3.66
C ILE A 13 3.66 9.65 -4.57
N ALA A 14 4.67 8.86 -4.20
CA ALA A 14 5.86 8.76 -5.02
C ALA A 14 5.66 7.77 -6.17
N TRP A 15 4.88 6.72 -5.91
CA TRP A 15 4.66 5.69 -6.92
C TRP A 15 3.50 4.82 -6.51
N GLN A 16 2.75 4.33 -7.50
CA GLN A 16 1.68 3.38 -7.24
C GLN A 16 1.48 2.49 -8.45
N GLU A 17 1.05 1.26 -8.17
CA GLU A 17 0.77 0.31 -9.23
C GLU A 17 -0.22 -0.73 -8.74
N THR A 18 -1.15 -1.12 -9.61
CA THR A 18 -2.07 -2.21 -9.33
C THR A 18 -1.81 -3.31 -10.34
N ILE A 19 -1.61 -4.53 -9.85
CA ILE A 19 -1.42 -5.71 -10.69
C ILE A 19 -2.67 -6.55 -10.53
N ARG A 20 -3.41 -6.74 -11.63
CA ARG A 20 -4.70 -7.41 -11.59
C ARG A 20 -4.60 -8.83 -12.09
N GLY A 21 -5.36 -9.70 -11.45
CA GLY A 21 -5.47 -11.09 -11.90
C GLY A 21 -4.12 -11.76 -12.05
N MET A 22 -3.32 -11.75 -10.98
CA MET A 22 -1.96 -12.24 -11.07
C MET A 22 -1.87 -13.65 -11.57
N THR A 23 -0.92 -13.87 -12.47
CA THR A 23 -0.67 -15.20 -13.01
C THR A 23 0.20 -15.98 -12.03
N PRO A 24 0.26 -17.32 -12.20
CA PRO A 24 1.15 -18.11 -11.36
C PRO A 24 2.61 -17.66 -11.43
N ASP A 25 3.04 -17.16 -12.57
CA ASP A 25 4.42 -16.66 -12.69
C ASP A 25 4.64 -15.45 -11.80
N HIS A 26 3.70 -14.53 -11.79
CA HIS A 26 3.78 -13.38 -10.90
C HIS A 26 3.80 -13.82 -9.44
N THR A 27 2.97 -14.79 -9.12
CA THR A 27 2.90 -15.28 -7.75
C THR A 27 4.24 -15.84 -7.29
N VAL A 28 4.85 -16.63 -8.14
CA VAL A 28 6.15 -17.24 -7.82
C VAL A 28 7.21 -16.16 -7.63
N LEU A 29 7.22 -15.18 -8.51
CA LEU A 29 8.20 -14.11 -8.47
C LEU A 29 8.09 -13.30 -7.18
N ILE A 30 6.86 -12.97 -6.79
CA ILE A 30 6.64 -12.19 -5.59
C ILE A 30 7.03 -12.96 -4.35
N ASN A 31 6.71 -14.26 -4.31
CA ASN A 31 7.08 -15.10 -3.17
C ASN A 31 8.58 -15.21 -3.04
N ARG A 32 9.30 -15.20 -4.14
CA ARG A 32 10.74 -15.22 -4.10
C ARG A 32 11.31 -13.98 -3.46
N GLN A 33 10.71 -12.84 -3.75
CA GLN A 33 11.18 -11.57 -3.22
C GLN A 33 10.80 -11.40 -1.76
N ASP A 34 9.65 -11.90 -1.40
CA ASP A 34 9.17 -11.79 -0.02
C ASP A 34 9.30 -13.13 0.66
N ARG A 35 10.39 -13.32 1.31
CA ARG A 35 10.70 -14.60 1.93
C ARG A 35 9.98 -14.85 3.23
N ARG A 36 9.08 -14.00 3.59
CA ARG A 36 8.41 -14.13 4.86
C ARG A 36 7.18 -15.01 4.82
N GLY A 37 6.92 -15.60 3.69
CA GLY A 37 5.88 -16.59 3.62
C GLY A 37 4.50 -16.11 3.32
N SER A 38 4.34 -14.83 3.08
CA SER A 38 3.06 -14.34 2.60
C SER A 38 2.80 -14.92 1.23
N MET A 39 1.61 -15.47 1.06
CA MET A 39 1.29 -16.12 -0.19
C MET A 39 0.22 -15.35 -0.92
N ILE A 40 0.46 -15.06 -2.19
CA ILE A 40 -0.52 -14.40 -3.03
C ILE A 40 -1.08 -15.43 -3.99
N LEU A 41 -2.37 -15.69 -3.84
CA LEU A 41 -3.00 -16.74 -4.64
C LEU A 41 -3.20 -16.29 -6.08
N PRO A 42 -3.10 -17.23 -7.03
CA PRO A 42 -3.37 -16.88 -8.43
C PRO A 42 -4.76 -16.31 -8.57
N GLY A 43 -4.89 -15.35 -9.45
CA GLY A 43 -6.17 -14.71 -9.70
C GLY A 43 -6.46 -13.52 -8.80
N GLN A 44 -5.69 -13.35 -7.73
CA GLN A 44 -5.85 -12.18 -6.89
C GLN A 44 -5.15 -10.97 -7.49
N SER A 45 -5.52 -9.79 -7.01
CA SER A 45 -4.87 -8.55 -7.40
C SER A 45 -3.96 -8.07 -6.29
N MET A 46 -3.03 -7.19 -6.64
CA MET A 46 -2.09 -6.64 -5.70
C MET A 46 -1.95 -5.14 -5.95
N PHE A 47 -1.78 -4.38 -4.87
CA PHE A 47 -1.58 -2.95 -4.97
C PHE A 47 -0.30 -2.58 -4.22
N ILE A 48 0.52 -1.75 -4.84
CA ILE A 48 1.75 -1.26 -4.27
C ILE A 48 1.70 0.25 -4.24
N LEU A 49 2.06 0.84 -3.10
CA LEU A 49 2.03 2.28 -2.94
C LEU A 49 3.31 2.72 -2.25
N GLU A 50 3.94 3.75 -2.78
CA GLU A 50 5.07 4.40 -2.13
C GLU A 50 4.73 5.85 -1.88
N THR A 51 5.00 6.31 -0.68
CA THR A 51 4.68 7.66 -0.26
C THR A 51 5.89 8.34 0.34
N GLU A 52 5.81 9.64 0.44
CA GLU A 52 6.85 10.46 1.04
C GLU A 52 6.17 11.57 1.83
N PRO A 53 6.52 11.80 3.10
CA PRO A 53 7.51 11.06 3.93
C PRO A 53 7.03 9.67 4.33
N ALA A 54 7.98 8.84 4.73
CA ALA A 54 7.72 7.43 5.01
C ALA A 54 6.64 7.22 6.08
N GLY A 55 6.56 8.10 7.05
CA GLY A 55 5.63 7.91 8.17
C GLY A 55 4.17 7.84 7.79
N TYR A 56 3.81 8.41 6.66
CA TYR A 56 2.41 8.39 6.25
C TYR A 56 1.94 7.04 5.72
N ILE A 57 2.87 6.11 5.46
CA ILE A 57 2.47 4.83 4.90
C ILE A 57 1.65 4.00 5.90
N VAL A 58 1.93 4.15 7.20
CA VAL A 58 1.17 3.41 8.21
C VAL A 58 -0.27 3.90 8.22
N TYR A 59 -0.47 5.19 8.11
CA TYR A 59 -1.81 5.75 8.07
C TYR A 59 -2.56 5.26 6.83
N ALA A 60 -1.89 5.26 5.69
CA ALA A 60 -2.51 4.75 4.46
C ALA A 60 -2.89 3.28 4.60
N ALA A 61 -2.01 2.48 5.20
CA ALA A 61 -2.28 1.06 5.41
C ALA A 61 -3.50 0.86 6.29
N ASN A 62 -3.61 1.64 7.37
CA ASN A 62 -4.75 1.53 8.26
C ASN A 62 -6.06 1.86 7.55
N GLN A 63 -6.04 2.89 6.73
CA GLN A 63 -7.24 3.26 6.00
C GLN A 63 -7.62 2.19 4.98
N ALA A 64 -6.63 1.60 4.34
CA ALA A 64 -6.89 0.51 3.40
C ALA A 64 -7.54 -0.67 4.11
N GLU A 65 -7.04 -1.04 5.28
CA GLU A 65 -7.61 -2.16 6.02
C GLU A 65 -9.04 -1.91 6.47
N LYS A 66 -9.35 -0.67 6.77
CA LYS A 66 -10.72 -0.34 7.19
C LYS A 66 -11.69 -0.35 6.02
N ALA A 67 -11.21 -0.12 4.82
CA ALA A 67 -12.08 0.06 3.66
C ALA A 67 -12.49 -1.25 3.03
N ALA A 68 -11.66 -2.28 3.11
CA ALA A 68 -11.93 -3.52 2.38
C ALA A 68 -11.24 -4.69 3.04
N ASN A 69 -11.66 -5.88 2.63
CA ASN A 69 -11.11 -7.13 3.17
C ASN A 69 -9.88 -7.51 2.35
N ILE A 70 -8.74 -6.98 2.77
CA ILE A 70 -7.49 -7.23 2.06
C ILE A 70 -6.45 -7.78 3.04
N THR A 71 -5.36 -8.30 2.48
CA THR A 71 -4.22 -8.78 3.24
C THR A 71 -3.08 -7.79 3.06
N LEU A 72 -2.55 -7.28 4.16
CA LEU A 72 -1.34 -6.46 4.11
C LEU A 72 -0.15 -7.40 4.00
N ILE A 73 0.60 -7.26 2.91
CA ILE A 73 1.76 -8.08 2.69
C ILE A 73 3.00 -7.42 3.28
N ASP A 74 3.11 -6.11 3.11
CA ASP A 74 4.29 -5.41 3.57
C ASP A 74 3.96 -3.94 3.83
N VAL A 75 4.42 -3.41 4.96
CA VAL A 75 4.32 -2.00 5.29
C VAL A 75 5.63 -1.63 5.95
N ARG A 76 6.44 -0.81 5.28
CA ARG A 76 7.76 -0.50 5.83
C ARG A 76 8.31 0.78 5.25
N ALA A 77 9.37 1.27 5.88
CA ALA A 77 10.12 2.40 5.37
C ALA A 77 11.25 1.90 4.48
N VAL A 78 11.45 2.58 3.36
CA VAL A 78 12.53 2.29 2.44
C VAL A 78 13.21 3.63 2.17
N GLY A 79 14.27 3.92 2.93
CA GLY A 79 14.89 5.22 2.86
C GLY A 79 13.93 6.30 3.34
N ALA A 80 13.72 7.32 2.53
CA ALA A 80 12.81 8.41 2.85
C ALA A 80 11.36 8.07 2.52
N PHE A 81 11.10 6.91 1.91
CA PHE A 81 9.78 6.56 1.43
C PHE A 81 9.13 5.53 2.33
N GLY A 82 7.81 5.54 2.37
CA GLY A 82 7.04 4.45 2.94
C GLY A 82 6.51 3.58 1.82
N ARG A 83 6.49 2.28 2.04
CA ARG A 83 6.02 1.34 1.03
C ARG A 83 4.97 0.42 1.61
N LEU A 84 3.88 0.27 0.88
CA LEU A 84 2.75 -0.58 1.26
C LEU A 84 2.47 -1.54 0.12
N THR A 85 2.31 -2.82 0.46
CA THR A 85 1.89 -3.84 -0.50
C THR A 85 0.71 -4.58 0.10
N LEU A 86 -0.36 -4.71 -0.66
CA LEU A 86 -1.53 -5.43 -0.20
C LEU A 86 -2.13 -6.26 -1.33
N SER A 87 -2.95 -7.24 -0.97
CA SER A 87 -3.56 -8.13 -1.95
C SER A 87 -4.98 -8.48 -1.54
N GLY A 88 -5.75 -8.97 -2.49
CA GLY A 88 -7.13 -9.37 -2.28
C GLY A 88 -7.84 -9.56 -3.59
N SER A 89 -9.16 -9.68 -3.53
CA SER A 89 -9.95 -9.70 -4.75
C SER A 89 -9.81 -8.37 -5.45
N GLU A 90 -10.11 -8.36 -6.74
CA GLU A 90 -9.97 -7.13 -7.52
C GLU A 90 -10.81 -6.00 -6.94
N ALA A 91 -12.04 -6.28 -6.56
CA ALA A 91 -12.92 -5.27 -6.00
C ALA A 91 -12.40 -4.75 -4.66
N ASP A 92 -11.92 -5.65 -3.80
CA ASP A 92 -11.39 -5.23 -2.50
C ASP A 92 -10.10 -4.43 -2.65
N VAL A 93 -9.24 -4.82 -3.57
CA VAL A 93 -8.00 -4.09 -3.79
C VAL A 93 -8.30 -2.70 -4.32
N ASP A 94 -9.26 -2.57 -5.23
CA ASP A 94 -9.63 -1.25 -5.74
C ASP A 94 -10.14 -0.34 -4.64
N GLU A 95 -10.97 -0.86 -3.75
CA GLU A 95 -11.48 -0.08 -2.63
C GLU A 95 -10.38 0.30 -1.66
N ALA A 96 -9.52 -0.66 -1.32
CA ALA A 96 -8.43 -0.40 -0.40
C ALA A 96 -7.45 0.60 -0.98
N ALA A 97 -7.16 0.48 -2.28
CA ALA A 97 -6.24 1.40 -2.94
C ALA A 97 -6.80 2.82 -2.92
N ALA A 98 -8.10 2.96 -3.20
CA ALA A 98 -8.72 4.27 -3.18
C ALA A 98 -8.63 4.91 -1.79
N ALA A 99 -8.84 4.11 -0.74
CA ALA A 99 -8.77 4.61 0.62
C ALA A 99 -7.35 5.02 0.99
N ALA A 100 -6.36 4.21 0.59
CA ALA A 100 -4.97 4.53 0.87
C ALA A 100 -4.53 5.80 0.15
N ILE A 101 -4.92 5.94 -1.11
CA ILE A 101 -4.58 7.13 -1.89
C ILE A 101 -5.23 8.36 -1.28
N ALA A 102 -6.51 8.25 -0.92
CA ALA A 102 -7.22 9.36 -0.29
C ALA A 102 -6.55 9.79 1.01
N ALA A 103 -6.04 8.82 1.78
CA ALA A 103 -5.36 9.11 3.03
C ALA A 103 -4.13 9.99 2.80
N ILE A 104 -3.41 9.75 1.71
CA ILE A 104 -2.23 10.54 1.40
C ILE A 104 -2.61 11.90 0.84
N GLN A 105 -3.64 11.95 0.00
CA GLN A 105 -4.06 13.20 -0.60
C GLN A 105 -4.79 14.11 0.38
N ASN A 106 -5.36 13.54 1.41
CA ASN A 106 -6.13 14.30 2.39
C ASN A 106 -5.77 13.83 3.81
N PRO A 107 -4.54 14.05 4.25
CA PRO A 107 -4.04 13.46 5.49
C PRO A 107 -4.69 14.01 6.74
N SER A 108 -5.39 15.13 6.66
CA SER A 108 -6.04 15.68 7.84
C SER A 108 -7.27 14.87 8.25
N GLY A 109 -7.71 13.95 7.41
CA GLY A 109 -8.81 13.09 7.77
C GLY A 109 -10.17 13.68 7.54
N THR A 110 -10.25 14.76 6.87
CA THR A 110 -11.53 15.40 6.60
C THR A 110 -11.81 15.50 5.13
#